data_be4f79af342b502f84eb841c4db4dddc
#
_entry.id   be4f79af342b502f84eb841c4db4dddc
#
_cell.length_a   1.000
_cell.length_b   1.000
_cell.length_c   1.000
_cell.angle_alpha   90.00
_cell.angle_beta   90.00
_cell.angle_gamma   90.00
#
_symmetry.space_group_name_H-M   'P 1'
#
loop_
_entity.id
_entity.type
_entity.pdbx_description
1 polymer ?
#
loop_
_entity_poly.entity_id
_entity_poly.type
_entity_poly.pdbx_seq_one_letter_code
_entity_poly.pdbx_strand_id
1 'polypeptide(L)'
;MAQTEVERVRCLLDELERHQHQRKGAADTQAASLRLHLQEEEHASSPCKGRRVLCELLADEPLDGDAATPTATHALEIPASARRVFASGRQAFEDAADFEAYARTALEQAAFERACSKLSARERPGKDVLNLLVQEGYPAEASQAAVDKAKRCGVISDTRYAQAFVNSKTRSGWGKARISRELERFGLSLEDAGEEALDSLTQDREYERALAAASRRAMPSKNPTEKIARFLMGRGFATGLSLRVAKEVVAQAQEPSDE
;
A
#
# COMPACT_ATOMS: atom_id res chain seq x y z
N MET A 1 12.82 0.13 -16.28
CA MET A 1 11.99 1.07 -15.49
C MET A 1 11.88 0.68 -14.02
N ALA A 2 11.72 -0.59 -13.66
CA ALA A 2 11.66 -1.02 -12.24
C ALA A 2 12.98 -0.84 -11.46
N GLN A 3 14.13 -0.90 -12.10
CA GLN A 3 15.45 -0.76 -11.47
C GLN A 3 15.70 0.66 -10.94
N THR A 4 15.25 1.69 -11.64
CA THR A 4 15.36 3.10 -11.24
C THR A 4 14.53 3.47 -10.02
N GLU A 5 13.45 2.75 -9.74
CA GLU A 5 12.57 2.98 -8.58
C GLU A 5 13.12 2.34 -7.31
N VAL A 6 13.68 1.15 -7.42
CA VAL A 6 14.38 0.49 -6.31
C VAL A 6 15.58 1.33 -5.87
N GLU A 7 16.32 1.93 -6.81
CA GLU A 7 17.42 2.85 -6.54
C GLU A 7 16.93 4.14 -5.87
N ARG A 8 15.77 4.68 -6.27
CA ARG A 8 15.18 5.88 -5.64
C ARG A 8 14.75 5.65 -4.21
N VAL A 9 14.09 4.52 -3.94
CA VAL A 9 13.73 4.10 -2.58
C VAL A 9 14.96 3.87 -1.72
N ARG A 10 16.01 3.26 -2.28
CA ARG A 10 17.29 3.04 -1.60
C ARG A 10 17.99 4.35 -1.27
N CYS A 11 18.04 5.29 -2.21
CA CYS A 11 18.61 6.63 -2.00
C CYS A 11 17.88 7.40 -0.89
N LEU A 12 16.53 7.33 -0.84
CA LEU A 12 15.73 7.93 0.22
C LEU A 12 15.97 7.27 1.59
N LEU A 13 16.15 5.95 1.63
CA LEU A 13 16.50 5.24 2.87
C LEU A 13 17.91 5.64 3.35
N ASP A 14 18.87 5.76 2.45
CA ASP A 14 20.24 6.21 2.76
C ASP A 14 20.29 7.69 3.20
N GLU A 15 19.41 8.54 2.66
CA GLU A 15 19.24 9.93 3.15
C GLU A 15 18.63 9.98 4.54
N LEU A 16 17.65 9.13 4.81
CA LEU A 16 17.02 9.03 6.13
C LEU A 16 18.04 8.54 7.18
N GLU A 17 18.87 7.57 6.84
CA GLU A 17 19.95 7.08 7.74
C GLU A 17 20.99 8.16 8.01
N ARG A 18 21.37 8.96 7.01
CA ARG A 18 22.28 10.10 7.19
C ARG A 18 21.70 11.18 8.10
N HIS A 19 20.42 11.53 7.95
CA HIS A 19 19.75 12.49 8.83
C HIS A 19 19.59 11.99 10.26
N GLN A 20 19.45 10.68 10.49
CA GLN A 20 19.42 10.11 11.84
C GLN A 20 20.79 10.21 12.53
N HIS A 21 21.90 10.03 11.79
CA HIS A 21 23.24 10.18 12.34
C HIS A 21 23.61 11.64 12.70
N GLN A 22 23.13 12.61 11.93
CA GLN A 22 23.34 14.04 12.22
C GLN A 22 22.60 14.53 13.47
N ARG A 23 21.44 13.93 13.80
CA ARG A 23 20.68 14.28 15.02
C ARG A 23 21.27 13.70 16.32
N LYS A 24 22.14 12.66 16.24
CA LYS A 24 22.82 12.09 17.41
C LYS A 24 23.83 13.02 18.07
N GLY A 25 24.26 14.08 17.41
CA GLY A 25 25.30 15.00 17.90
C GLY A 25 24.80 16.24 18.68
N ALA A 26 23.49 16.41 18.87
CA ALA A 26 22.95 17.68 19.38
C ALA A 26 22.17 17.57 20.71
N ALA A 27 22.22 16.45 21.43
CA ALA A 27 21.42 16.29 22.65
C ALA A 27 22.28 15.87 23.85
N ASP A 28 23.19 16.77 24.26
CA ASP A 28 23.75 16.74 25.62
C ASP A 28 23.46 18.10 26.26
N THR A 29 22.27 18.21 26.87
CA THR A 29 21.96 19.30 27.79
C THR A 29 21.16 18.71 28.97
N GLN A 30 21.74 18.79 30.15
CA GLN A 30 21.22 18.39 31.45
C GLN A 30 19.84 19.02 31.72
N ALA A 31 18.80 18.23 31.79
CA ALA A 31 17.59 18.33 32.59
C ALA A 31 16.51 17.28 32.20
N ALA A 32 16.89 16.11 31.66
CA ALA A 32 15.90 15.07 31.35
C ALA A 32 15.63 14.22 32.60
N SER A 33 14.37 14.26 33.07
CA SER A 33 13.94 13.48 34.24
C SER A 33 13.37 12.10 33.89
N LEU A 34 13.13 11.83 32.58
CA LEU A 34 12.46 10.61 32.12
C LEU A 34 13.26 9.90 31.03
N ARG A 35 13.40 8.58 31.14
CA ARG A 35 14.08 7.75 30.14
C ARG A 35 13.15 6.77 29.43
N LEU A 36 13.38 6.58 28.14
CA LEU A 36 12.63 5.64 27.31
C LEU A 36 13.10 4.21 27.53
N HIS A 37 12.17 3.32 27.91
CA HIS A 37 12.35 1.89 28.00
C HIS A 37 11.45 1.17 27.00
N LEU A 38 11.99 0.18 26.25
CA LEU A 38 11.26 -0.57 25.24
C LEU A 38 11.13 -2.03 25.67
N GLN A 39 9.91 -2.45 25.97
CA GLN A 39 9.59 -3.85 26.30
C GLN A 39 8.91 -4.56 25.13
N GLU A 40 9.31 -5.79 24.84
CA GLU A 40 8.60 -6.65 23.88
C GLU A 40 7.47 -7.37 24.61
N GLU A 41 6.23 -7.02 24.29
CA GLU A 41 5.06 -7.76 24.74
C GLU A 41 4.53 -8.68 23.65
N GLU A 42 4.39 -9.96 23.97
CA GLU A 42 3.64 -10.93 23.15
C GLU A 42 2.15 -10.82 23.51
N HIS A 43 1.46 -9.79 23.00
CA HIS A 43 0.01 -9.69 23.16
C HIS A 43 -0.74 -10.47 22.09
N ALA A 44 -1.35 -11.60 22.51
CA ALA A 44 -2.16 -12.48 21.66
C ALA A 44 -3.55 -11.92 21.30
N SER A 45 -3.95 -10.75 21.79
CA SER A 45 -5.34 -10.25 21.73
C SER A 45 -5.57 -8.89 21.08
N SER A 46 -4.57 -8.31 20.39
CA SER A 46 -4.78 -7.05 19.68
C SER A 46 -5.50 -7.26 18.34
N PRO A 47 -6.49 -6.43 17.97
CA PRO A 47 -7.16 -6.49 16.67
C PRO A 47 -6.23 -6.17 15.49
N CYS A 48 -5.05 -5.64 15.75
CA CYS A 48 -4.00 -5.38 14.76
C CYS A 48 -3.16 -6.64 14.53
N LYS A 49 -2.93 -7.00 13.28
CA LYS A 49 -2.16 -8.21 12.88
C LYS A 49 -0.64 -8.12 13.12
N GLY A 50 -0.14 -7.11 13.86
CA GLY A 50 1.27 -6.85 14.07
C GLY A 50 1.71 -7.08 15.53
N ARG A 51 2.98 -7.52 15.72
CA ARG A 51 3.62 -7.52 17.05
C ARG A 51 3.74 -6.09 17.55
N ARG A 52 3.52 -5.90 18.85
CA ARG A 52 3.59 -4.61 19.55
C ARG A 52 4.83 -4.54 20.43
N VAL A 53 5.26 -3.33 20.70
CA VAL A 53 6.32 -3.01 21.66
C VAL A 53 5.75 -1.96 22.59
N LEU A 54 5.88 -2.17 23.88
CA LEU A 54 5.54 -1.18 24.90
C LEU A 54 6.71 -0.23 25.06
N CYS A 55 6.45 1.06 24.88
CA CYS A 55 7.37 2.13 25.18
C CYS A 55 6.98 2.74 26.51
N GLU A 56 7.83 2.64 27.51
CA GLU A 56 7.60 3.20 28.82
C GLU A 56 8.56 4.36 29.11
N LEU A 57 8.07 5.42 29.71
CA LEU A 57 8.89 6.45 30.30
C LEU A 57 9.11 6.15 31.77
N LEU A 58 10.35 5.93 32.13
CA LEU A 58 10.77 5.70 33.51
C LEU A 58 11.45 6.95 34.08
N ALA A 59 11.12 7.30 35.33
CA ALA A 59 11.83 8.35 36.03
C ALA A 59 13.26 7.91 36.35
N ASP A 60 14.24 8.81 36.20
CA ASP A 60 15.66 8.53 36.44
C ASP A 60 16.00 8.32 37.94
N GLU A 61 15.16 8.86 38.86
CA GLU A 61 15.32 8.66 40.32
C GLU A 61 14.01 8.17 40.94
N PRO A 62 14.05 7.23 41.90
CA PRO A 62 12.89 6.90 42.70
C PRO A 62 12.46 8.11 43.52
N LEU A 63 11.18 8.50 43.42
CA LEU A 63 10.59 9.65 44.10
C LEU A 63 10.58 9.50 45.64
N ASP A 64 10.87 8.32 46.18
CA ASP A 64 11.03 8.06 47.62
C ASP A 64 12.13 7.01 47.83
N GLY A 65 13.04 7.29 48.71
CA GLY A 65 14.32 6.62 49.02
C GLY A 65 14.31 5.12 49.41
N ASP A 66 13.35 4.35 48.96
CA ASP A 66 13.35 2.90 49.04
C ASP A 66 13.59 2.32 47.64
N ALA A 67 14.37 1.26 47.51
CA ALA A 67 14.79 0.60 46.28
C ALA A 67 13.58 -0.01 45.50
N ALA A 68 12.63 0.85 45.11
CA ALA A 68 11.42 0.49 44.37
C ALA A 68 11.71 0.47 42.88
N THR A 69 11.16 -0.48 42.21
CA THR A 69 11.09 -0.59 40.75
C THR A 69 10.75 0.74 40.13
N PRO A 70 11.48 1.21 39.09
CA PRO A 70 11.17 2.50 38.44
C PRO A 70 9.72 2.49 37.97
N THR A 71 8.94 3.47 38.44
CA THR A 71 7.52 3.56 38.11
C THR A 71 7.36 4.20 36.72
N ALA A 72 6.72 3.49 35.80
CA ALA A 72 6.38 4.04 34.51
C ALA A 72 5.40 5.21 34.70
N THR A 73 5.80 6.40 34.24
CA THR A 73 4.99 7.61 34.29
C THR A 73 4.08 7.76 33.08
N HIS A 74 4.46 7.14 31.96
CA HIS A 74 3.71 7.14 30.71
C HIS A 74 4.03 5.89 29.90
N ALA A 75 3.06 5.32 29.20
CA ALA A 75 3.23 4.13 28.37
C ALA A 75 2.54 4.32 27.01
N LEU A 76 3.21 3.90 25.94
CA LEU A 76 2.70 3.93 24.58
C LEU A 76 2.99 2.61 23.87
N GLU A 77 1.94 2.01 23.28
CA GLU A 77 2.12 0.85 22.42
C GLU A 77 2.49 1.28 20.99
N ILE A 78 3.58 0.74 20.46
CA ILE A 78 4.02 1.00 19.09
C ILE A 78 4.08 -0.31 18.28
N PRO A 79 3.95 -0.26 16.93
CA PRO A 79 4.24 -1.41 16.09
C PRO A 79 5.69 -1.89 16.26
N ALA A 80 5.93 -3.20 16.29
CA ALA A 80 7.29 -3.74 16.42
C ALA A 80 8.24 -3.26 15.31
N SER A 81 7.69 -2.97 14.12
CA SER A 81 8.47 -2.39 13.00
C SER A 81 8.95 -0.96 13.28
N ALA A 82 8.34 -0.22 14.22
CA ALA A 82 8.77 1.11 14.64
C ALA A 82 9.88 1.09 15.69
N ARG A 83 10.11 -0.07 16.36
CA ARG A 83 11.09 -0.22 17.45
C ARG A 83 12.47 0.37 17.11
N ARG A 84 12.96 0.13 15.88
CA ARG A 84 14.27 0.63 15.46
C ARG A 84 14.35 2.16 15.53
N VAL A 85 13.32 2.86 15.08
CA VAL A 85 13.28 4.34 15.08
C VAL A 85 13.31 4.87 16.51
N PHE A 86 12.53 4.26 17.41
CA PHE A 86 12.52 4.63 18.82
C PHE A 86 13.85 4.29 19.52
N ALA A 87 14.42 3.11 19.27
CA ALA A 87 15.68 2.70 19.88
C ALA A 87 16.90 3.53 19.44
N SER A 88 16.88 4.04 18.20
CA SER A 88 17.96 4.88 17.66
C SER A 88 17.73 6.38 17.82
N GLY A 89 16.55 6.79 18.28
CA GLY A 89 16.18 8.18 18.46
C GLY A 89 16.55 8.75 19.83
N ARG A 90 15.83 9.80 20.22
CA ARG A 90 15.99 10.47 21.53
C ARG A 90 15.57 9.50 22.64
N GLN A 91 16.38 9.42 23.71
CA GLN A 91 16.17 8.48 24.82
C GLN A 91 15.77 9.16 26.13
N ALA A 92 15.88 10.49 26.21
CA ALA A 92 15.61 11.26 27.40
C ALA A 92 14.64 12.44 27.12
N PHE A 93 13.69 12.67 28.02
CA PHE A 93 12.58 13.61 27.83
C PHE A 93 12.37 14.42 29.11
N GLU A 94 11.88 15.67 28.95
CA GLU A 94 11.61 16.55 30.07
C GLU A 94 10.32 16.13 30.81
N ASP A 95 9.29 15.80 30.04
CA ASP A 95 7.99 15.34 30.56
C ASP A 95 7.26 14.44 29.54
N ALA A 96 6.07 14.01 29.88
CA ALA A 96 5.24 13.16 29.02
C ALA A 96 4.79 13.88 27.74
N ALA A 97 4.57 15.20 27.77
CA ALA A 97 4.15 15.96 26.59
C ALA A 97 5.28 16.07 25.56
N ASP A 98 6.50 16.27 26.02
CA ASP A 98 7.71 16.26 25.19
C ASP A 98 7.91 14.88 24.53
N PHE A 99 7.68 13.78 25.28
CA PHE A 99 7.70 12.44 24.72
C PHE A 99 6.60 12.21 23.68
N GLU A 100 5.37 12.64 23.94
CA GLU A 100 4.26 12.49 22.99
C GLU A 100 4.52 13.23 21.67
N ALA A 101 5.08 14.44 21.74
CA ALA A 101 5.48 15.22 20.58
C ALA A 101 6.56 14.49 19.75
N TYR A 102 7.57 13.95 20.45
CA TYR A 102 8.58 13.09 19.82
C TYR A 102 7.98 11.82 19.22
N ALA A 103 7.15 11.11 19.99
CA ALA A 103 6.56 9.83 19.57
C ALA A 103 5.71 9.99 18.30
N ARG A 104 4.96 11.09 18.17
CA ARG A 104 4.21 11.40 16.95
C ARG A 104 5.14 11.46 15.74
N THR A 105 6.20 12.24 15.82
CA THR A 105 7.18 12.38 14.72
C THR A 105 7.91 11.08 14.44
N ALA A 106 8.27 10.33 15.47
CA ALA A 106 8.94 9.03 15.34
C ALA A 106 8.04 7.98 14.67
N LEU A 107 6.75 7.97 15.00
CA LEU A 107 5.76 7.10 14.36
C LEU A 107 5.53 7.45 12.89
N GLU A 108 5.45 8.72 12.54
CA GLU A 108 5.38 9.18 11.14
C GLU A 108 6.61 8.73 10.34
N GLN A 109 7.80 8.89 10.93
CA GLN A 109 9.05 8.45 10.33
C GLN A 109 9.09 6.93 10.15
N ALA A 110 8.74 6.17 11.19
CA ALA A 110 8.70 4.71 11.15
C ALA A 110 7.67 4.18 10.13
N ALA A 111 6.49 4.82 10.05
CA ALA A 111 5.47 4.50 9.07
C ALA A 111 5.96 4.75 7.63
N PHE A 112 6.68 5.86 7.40
CA PHE A 112 7.26 6.17 6.10
C PHE A 112 8.35 5.16 5.70
N GLU A 113 9.29 4.80 6.60
CA GLU A 113 10.30 3.76 6.35
C GLU A 113 9.64 2.42 6.03
N ARG A 114 8.58 2.09 6.78
CA ARG A 114 7.81 0.86 6.55
C ARG A 114 7.12 0.86 5.19
N ALA A 115 6.51 1.98 4.79
CA ALA A 115 5.91 2.14 3.47
C ALA A 115 6.96 1.93 2.35
N CYS A 116 8.12 2.59 2.45
CA CYS A 116 9.22 2.43 1.50
C CYS A 116 9.69 0.96 1.39
N SER A 117 9.84 0.27 2.53
CA SER A 117 10.20 -1.16 2.57
C SER A 117 9.16 -2.04 1.85
N LYS A 118 7.87 -1.75 1.97
CA LYS A 118 6.80 -2.49 1.28
C LYS A 118 6.74 -2.20 -0.22
N LEU A 119 7.03 -0.95 -0.60
CA LEU A 119 7.03 -0.50 -1.99
C LEU A 119 8.25 -1.01 -2.76
N SER A 120 9.39 -1.26 -2.10
CA SER A 120 10.57 -1.84 -2.74
C SER A 120 10.32 -3.26 -3.29
N ALA A 121 9.38 -4.01 -2.71
CA ALA A 121 9.03 -5.35 -3.17
C ALA A 121 8.08 -5.34 -4.37
N ARG A 122 7.11 -4.41 -4.39
CA ARG A 122 6.16 -4.21 -5.49
C ARG A 122 5.47 -2.85 -5.37
N GLU A 123 5.10 -2.29 -6.50
CA GLU A 123 4.29 -1.08 -6.56
C GLU A 123 2.88 -1.31 -5.99
N ARG A 124 2.37 -0.33 -5.24
CA ARG A 124 1.06 -0.36 -4.59
C ARG A 124 0.40 1.02 -4.67
N PRO A 125 -0.94 1.08 -4.79
CA PRO A 125 -1.65 2.34 -4.69
C PRO A 125 -1.63 2.88 -3.26
N GLY A 126 -1.73 4.21 -3.11
CA GLY A 126 -1.64 4.88 -1.81
C GLY A 126 -2.62 4.34 -0.77
N LYS A 127 -3.87 4.06 -1.16
CA LYS A 127 -4.89 3.47 -0.29
C LYS A 127 -4.51 2.08 0.25
N ASP A 128 -3.86 1.25 -0.58
CA ASP A 128 -3.40 -0.08 -0.16
C ASP A 128 -2.26 0.03 0.87
N VAL A 129 -1.34 0.98 0.67
CA VAL A 129 -0.26 1.27 1.63
C VAL A 129 -0.82 1.81 2.94
N LEU A 130 -1.77 2.74 2.89
CA LEU A 130 -2.45 3.28 4.08
C LEU A 130 -3.10 2.15 4.90
N ASN A 131 -3.92 1.33 4.25
CA ASN A 131 -4.59 0.20 4.90
C ASN A 131 -3.60 -0.79 5.53
N LEU A 132 -2.47 -1.04 4.84
CA LEU A 132 -1.43 -1.94 5.34
C LEU A 132 -0.76 -1.38 6.60
N LEU A 133 -0.42 -0.09 6.63
CA LEU A 133 0.18 0.55 7.80
C LEU A 133 -0.78 0.52 9.00
N VAL A 134 -2.05 0.86 8.79
CA VAL A 134 -3.07 0.79 9.84
C VAL A 134 -3.26 -0.65 10.35
N GLN A 135 -3.28 -1.65 9.46
CA GLN A 135 -3.36 -3.07 9.85
C GLN A 135 -2.11 -3.54 10.62
N GLU A 136 -0.94 -2.99 10.34
CA GLU A 136 0.29 -3.25 11.11
C GLU A 136 0.32 -2.49 12.45
N GLY A 137 -0.69 -1.61 12.68
CA GLY A 137 -0.92 -0.95 13.95
C GLY A 137 -0.33 0.44 14.08
N TYR A 138 0.07 1.07 12.97
CA TYR A 138 0.40 2.49 12.98
C TYR A 138 -0.87 3.33 13.18
N PRO A 139 -0.81 4.44 13.93
CA PRO A 139 -1.92 5.39 14.01
C PRO A 139 -2.34 5.87 12.62
N ALA A 140 -3.64 6.13 12.45
CA ALA A 140 -4.18 6.56 11.15
C ALA A 140 -3.53 7.85 10.65
N GLU A 141 -3.29 8.81 11.56
CA GLU A 141 -2.63 10.08 11.24
C GLU A 141 -1.19 9.90 10.76
N ALA A 142 -0.39 9.11 11.48
CA ALA A 142 0.98 8.79 11.10
C ALA A 142 1.03 8.01 9.76
N SER A 143 0.08 7.10 9.55
CA SER A 143 -0.04 6.35 8.30
C SER A 143 -0.39 7.25 7.13
N GLN A 144 -1.32 8.20 7.31
CA GLN A 144 -1.69 9.17 6.28
C GLN A 144 -0.52 10.11 5.96
N ALA A 145 0.14 10.67 6.98
CA ALA A 145 1.31 11.52 6.80
C ALA A 145 2.45 10.81 6.03
N ALA A 146 2.67 9.53 6.34
CA ALA A 146 3.65 8.70 5.65
C ALA A 146 3.30 8.49 4.16
N VAL A 147 2.02 8.19 3.85
CA VAL A 147 1.55 8.04 2.46
C VAL A 147 1.67 9.34 1.70
N ASP A 148 1.28 10.47 2.29
CA ASP A 148 1.37 11.80 1.66
C ASP A 148 2.84 12.19 1.39
N LYS A 149 3.73 11.90 2.34
CA LYS A 149 5.18 12.07 2.14
C LYS A 149 5.68 11.19 1.00
N ALA A 150 5.29 9.92 0.93
CA ALA A 150 5.68 9.00 -0.13
C ALA A 150 5.17 9.44 -1.52
N LYS A 151 3.96 10.03 -1.58
CA LYS A 151 3.41 10.64 -2.81
C LYS A 151 4.23 11.87 -3.21
N ARG A 152 4.52 12.79 -2.30
CA ARG A 152 5.34 13.98 -2.58
C ARG A 152 6.74 13.62 -3.09
N CYS A 153 7.34 12.57 -2.54
CA CYS A 153 8.64 12.06 -2.97
C CYS A 153 8.57 11.21 -4.26
N GLY A 154 7.39 10.97 -4.83
CA GLY A 154 7.20 10.16 -6.04
C GLY A 154 7.43 8.65 -5.83
N VAL A 155 7.57 8.19 -4.57
CA VAL A 155 7.68 6.76 -4.23
C VAL A 155 6.35 6.06 -4.49
N ILE A 156 5.22 6.70 -4.15
CA ILE A 156 3.87 6.29 -4.54
C ILE A 156 3.42 7.16 -5.70
N SER A 157 2.94 6.52 -6.77
CA SER A 157 2.25 7.19 -7.87
C SER A 157 1.00 6.41 -8.23
N ASP A 158 -0.14 6.93 -7.83
CA ASP A 158 -1.45 6.33 -8.13
C ASP A 158 -1.70 6.30 -9.65
N THR A 159 -1.27 7.32 -10.39
CA THR A 159 -1.33 7.36 -11.87
C THR A 159 -0.51 6.24 -12.49
N ARG A 160 0.75 6.07 -12.10
CA ARG A 160 1.61 5.02 -12.64
C ARG A 160 1.05 3.63 -12.32
N TYR A 161 0.54 3.43 -11.09
CA TYR A 161 -0.13 2.19 -10.71
C TYR A 161 -1.37 1.92 -11.57
N ALA A 162 -2.26 2.92 -11.74
CA ALA A 162 -3.48 2.80 -12.52
C ALA A 162 -3.17 2.47 -14.00
N GLN A 163 -2.20 3.15 -14.61
CA GLN A 163 -1.73 2.90 -15.96
C GLN A 163 -1.22 1.47 -16.15
N ALA A 164 -0.32 1.03 -15.25
CA ALA A 164 0.22 -0.33 -15.28
C ALA A 164 -0.89 -1.38 -15.08
N PHE A 165 -1.84 -1.11 -14.18
CA PHE A 165 -2.99 -1.96 -13.93
C PHE A 165 -3.87 -2.10 -15.18
N VAL A 166 -4.30 -0.99 -15.79
CA VAL A 166 -5.11 -1.00 -17.03
C VAL A 166 -4.39 -1.79 -18.11
N ASN A 167 -3.12 -1.49 -18.38
CA ASN A 167 -2.31 -2.17 -19.39
C ASN A 167 -2.19 -3.69 -19.14
N SER A 168 -2.02 -4.10 -17.89
CA SER A 168 -1.95 -5.50 -17.51
C SER A 168 -3.28 -6.22 -17.71
N LYS A 169 -4.40 -5.59 -17.32
CA LYS A 169 -5.73 -6.20 -17.37
C LYS A 169 -6.32 -6.24 -18.79
N THR A 170 -6.04 -5.23 -19.61
CA THR A 170 -6.38 -5.25 -21.04
C THR A 170 -5.67 -6.39 -21.78
N ARG A 171 -4.36 -6.59 -21.54
CA ARG A 171 -3.61 -7.75 -22.08
C ARG A 171 -4.18 -9.07 -21.61
N SER A 172 -4.72 -9.12 -20.38
CA SER A 172 -5.38 -10.31 -19.82
C SER A 172 -6.80 -10.53 -20.35
N GLY A 173 -7.29 -9.68 -21.27
CA GLY A 173 -8.60 -9.77 -21.89
C GLY A 173 -9.75 -9.42 -20.95
N TRP A 174 -9.55 -8.41 -20.09
CA TRP A 174 -10.63 -7.85 -19.28
C TRP A 174 -11.36 -6.74 -20.04
N GLY A 175 -12.67 -6.62 -19.81
CA GLY A 175 -13.50 -5.51 -20.29
C GLY A 175 -13.39 -4.29 -19.35
N LYS A 176 -13.71 -3.12 -19.90
CA LYS A 176 -13.61 -1.81 -19.24
C LYS A 176 -14.34 -1.77 -17.90
N ALA A 177 -15.56 -2.31 -17.81
CA ALA A 177 -16.36 -2.25 -16.60
C ALA A 177 -15.75 -3.05 -15.41
N ARG A 178 -15.02 -4.12 -15.69
CA ARG A 178 -14.32 -4.86 -14.64
C ARG A 178 -13.05 -4.13 -14.19
N ILE A 179 -12.31 -3.55 -15.15
CA ILE A 179 -11.11 -2.76 -14.85
C ILE A 179 -11.48 -1.57 -13.96
N SER A 180 -12.54 -0.82 -14.30
CA SER A 180 -13.04 0.31 -13.49
C SER A 180 -13.35 -0.12 -12.06
N ARG A 181 -14.18 -1.15 -11.89
CA ARG A 181 -14.56 -1.63 -10.55
C ARG A 181 -13.38 -2.09 -9.70
N GLU A 182 -12.37 -2.68 -10.31
CA GLU A 182 -11.18 -3.08 -9.55
C GLU A 182 -10.30 -1.87 -9.15
N LEU A 183 -10.19 -0.84 -10.02
CA LEU A 183 -9.51 0.41 -9.67
C LEU A 183 -10.24 1.15 -8.54
N GLU A 184 -11.56 1.21 -8.58
CA GLU A 184 -12.39 1.84 -7.54
C GLU A 184 -12.17 1.22 -6.14
N ARG A 185 -11.86 -0.07 -6.06
CA ARG A 185 -11.49 -0.72 -4.78
C ARG A 185 -10.25 -0.10 -4.14
N PHE A 186 -9.34 0.39 -4.97
CA PHE A 186 -8.15 1.11 -4.54
C PHE A 186 -8.38 2.62 -4.39
N GLY A 187 -9.62 3.11 -4.63
CA GLY A 187 -9.98 4.52 -4.62
C GLY A 187 -9.43 5.28 -5.82
N LEU A 188 -9.20 4.57 -6.94
CA LEU A 188 -8.73 5.10 -8.20
C LEU A 188 -9.84 5.01 -9.26
N SER A 189 -9.79 5.89 -10.24
CA SER A 189 -10.67 5.89 -11.39
C SER A 189 -9.89 5.51 -12.68
N LEU A 190 -10.59 5.35 -13.78
CA LEU A 190 -9.93 5.14 -15.07
C LEU A 190 -9.15 6.37 -15.53
N GLU A 191 -9.62 7.57 -15.19
CA GLU A 191 -9.00 8.84 -15.51
C GLU A 191 -7.61 8.97 -14.85
N ASP A 192 -7.42 8.38 -13.69
CA ASP A 192 -6.11 8.33 -13.00
C ASP A 192 -5.05 7.57 -13.80
N ALA A 193 -5.46 6.70 -14.73
CA ALA A 193 -4.55 5.93 -15.58
C ALA A 193 -3.90 6.74 -16.71
N GLY A 194 -4.40 7.96 -16.98
CA GLY A 194 -3.91 8.82 -18.04
C GLY A 194 -4.43 8.45 -19.45
N GLU A 195 -4.24 9.36 -20.38
CA GLU A 195 -4.81 9.29 -21.74
C GLU A 195 -4.36 8.02 -22.50
N GLU A 196 -3.08 7.68 -22.46
CA GLU A 196 -2.54 6.51 -23.17
C GLU A 196 -3.22 5.19 -22.73
N ALA A 197 -3.51 5.04 -21.44
CA ALA A 197 -4.23 3.88 -20.93
C ALA A 197 -5.71 3.91 -21.34
N LEU A 198 -6.33 5.10 -21.36
CA LEU A 198 -7.72 5.29 -21.80
C LEU A 198 -7.90 4.97 -23.27
N ASP A 199 -6.94 5.29 -24.13
CA ASP A 199 -6.96 4.91 -25.54
C ASP A 199 -7.06 3.40 -25.75
N SER A 200 -6.46 2.62 -24.86
CA SER A 200 -6.59 1.16 -24.88
C SER A 200 -8.00 0.67 -24.54
N LEU A 201 -8.84 1.52 -23.95
CA LEU A 201 -10.22 1.22 -23.51
C LEU A 201 -11.29 1.82 -24.42
N THR A 202 -10.92 2.31 -25.62
CA THR A 202 -11.87 2.75 -26.65
C THR A 202 -12.77 1.60 -27.09
N GLN A 203 -13.92 1.94 -27.66
CA GLN A 203 -14.93 0.96 -28.06
C GLN A 203 -14.38 -0.06 -29.07
N ASP A 204 -13.57 0.39 -30.03
CA ASP A 204 -12.99 -0.45 -31.05
C ASP A 204 -11.97 -1.43 -30.47
N ARG A 205 -11.08 -0.92 -29.59
CA ARG A 205 -10.11 -1.74 -28.88
C ARG A 205 -10.79 -2.74 -27.93
N GLU A 206 -11.90 -2.34 -27.32
CA GLU A 206 -12.69 -3.24 -26.46
C GLU A 206 -13.36 -4.36 -27.26
N TYR A 207 -13.86 -4.04 -28.46
CA TYR A 207 -14.41 -5.03 -29.38
C TYR A 207 -13.33 -6.04 -29.83
N GLU A 208 -12.17 -5.56 -30.29
CA GLU A 208 -11.06 -6.43 -30.69
C GLU A 208 -10.63 -7.38 -29.56
N ARG A 209 -10.54 -6.88 -28.33
CA ARG A 209 -10.22 -7.71 -27.15
C ARG A 209 -11.31 -8.73 -26.83
N ALA A 210 -12.58 -8.35 -26.94
CA ALA A 210 -13.69 -9.26 -26.72
C ALA A 210 -13.70 -10.38 -27.74
N LEU A 211 -13.48 -10.03 -29.03
CA LEU A 211 -13.37 -11.00 -30.13
C LEU A 211 -12.21 -11.96 -29.90
N ALA A 212 -11.01 -11.46 -29.62
CA ALA A 212 -9.85 -12.27 -29.31
C ALA A 212 -10.03 -13.18 -28.08
N ALA A 213 -10.74 -12.71 -27.06
CA ALA A 213 -11.04 -13.51 -25.87
C ALA A 213 -12.04 -14.63 -26.16
N ALA A 214 -13.05 -14.36 -27.01
CA ALA A 214 -14.05 -15.32 -27.41
C ALA A 214 -13.47 -16.41 -28.36
N SER A 215 -12.67 -16.01 -29.34
CA SER A 215 -12.09 -16.91 -30.36
C SER A 215 -11.08 -17.92 -29.78
N ARG A 216 -10.43 -17.56 -28.66
CA ARG A 216 -9.51 -18.49 -27.94
C ARG A 216 -10.25 -19.55 -27.13
N ARG A 217 -11.56 -19.45 -27.01
CA ARG A 217 -12.36 -20.39 -26.21
C ARG A 217 -12.87 -21.54 -27.09
N ALA A 218 -12.82 -22.75 -26.55
CA ALA A 218 -13.47 -23.89 -27.22
C ALA A 218 -14.97 -23.64 -27.42
N MET A 219 -15.47 -23.92 -28.61
CA MET A 219 -16.88 -23.69 -28.97
C MET A 219 -17.79 -24.62 -28.16
N PRO A 220 -18.76 -24.07 -27.40
CA PRO A 220 -19.69 -24.88 -26.63
C PRO A 220 -20.66 -25.64 -27.54
N SER A 221 -20.92 -26.91 -27.25
CA SER A 221 -21.85 -27.76 -28.04
C SER A 221 -23.33 -27.38 -27.90
N LYS A 222 -23.73 -26.75 -26.76
CA LYS A 222 -25.11 -26.32 -26.48
C LYS A 222 -25.14 -24.83 -26.17
N ASN A 223 -26.08 -24.08 -26.80
CA ASN A 223 -26.27 -22.67 -26.61
C ASN A 223 -24.96 -21.85 -26.69
N PRO A 224 -24.19 -21.98 -27.79
CA PRO A 224 -22.86 -21.37 -27.87
C PRO A 224 -22.89 -19.85 -27.70
N THR A 225 -23.83 -19.16 -28.34
CA THR A 225 -23.97 -17.68 -28.26
C THR A 225 -24.18 -17.22 -26.82
N GLU A 226 -25.08 -17.86 -26.08
CA GLU A 226 -25.38 -17.48 -24.70
C GLU A 226 -24.18 -17.72 -23.77
N LYS A 227 -23.51 -18.86 -23.93
CA LYS A 227 -22.35 -19.21 -23.09
C LYS A 227 -21.14 -18.30 -23.37
N ILE A 228 -20.90 -17.94 -24.62
CA ILE A 228 -19.84 -17.00 -24.99
C ILE A 228 -20.18 -15.60 -24.47
N ALA A 229 -21.42 -15.14 -24.66
CA ALA A 229 -21.85 -13.83 -24.14
C ALA A 229 -21.70 -13.75 -22.62
N ARG A 230 -22.14 -14.79 -21.88
CA ARG A 230 -22.00 -14.86 -20.41
C ARG A 230 -20.52 -14.86 -19.97
N PHE A 231 -19.67 -15.55 -20.71
CA PHE A 231 -18.22 -15.54 -20.45
C PHE A 231 -17.63 -14.13 -20.62
N LEU A 232 -17.98 -13.40 -21.70
CA LEU A 232 -17.51 -12.05 -21.94
C LEU A 232 -18.05 -11.06 -20.88
N MET A 233 -19.34 -11.16 -20.53
CA MET A 233 -19.92 -10.35 -19.43
C MET A 233 -19.20 -10.63 -18.10
N GLY A 234 -18.86 -11.88 -17.79
CA GLY A 234 -18.06 -12.23 -16.62
C GLY A 234 -16.64 -11.64 -16.62
N ARG A 235 -16.12 -11.32 -17.80
CA ARG A 235 -14.85 -10.59 -17.97
C ARG A 235 -15.00 -9.08 -17.92
N GLY A 236 -16.23 -8.56 -17.83
CA GLY A 236 -16.53 -7.14 -17.69
C GLY A 236 -16.74 -6.40 -19.01
N PHE A 237 -17.02 -7.12 -20.09
CA PHE A 237 -17.48 -6.51 -21.34
C PHE A 237 -18.96 -6.14 -21.23
N ALA A 238 -19.36 -5.04 -21.89
CA ALA A 238 -20.74 -4.61 -21.91
C ALA A 238 -21.68 -5.68 -22.55
N THR A 239 -22.90 -5.80 -22.05
CA THR A 239 -23.86 -6.81 -22.50
C THR A 239 -24.11 -6.77 -24.01
N GLY A 240 -24.31 -5.59 -24.59
CA GLY A 240 -24.53 -5.41 -26.02
C GLY A 240 -23.35 -5.85 -26.85
N LEU A 241 -22.13 -5.47 -26.43
CA LEU A 241 -20.88 -5.91 -27.05
C LEU A 241 -20.70 -7.44 -26.95
N SER A 242 -20.95 -8.00 -25.78
CA SER A 242 -20.79 -9.45 -25.54
C SER A 242 -21.74 -10.27 -26.41
N LEU A 243 -22.99 -9.84 -26.60
CA LEU A 243 -23.93 -10.52 -27.47
C LEU A 243 -23.55 -10.39 -28.96
N ARG A 244 -23.11 -9.20 -29.39
CA ARG A 244 -22.66 -8.98 -30.77
C ARG A 244 -21.49 -9.88 -31.13
N VAL A 245 -20.43 -9.88 -30.30
CA VAL A 245 -19.23 -10.69 -30.50
C VAL A 245 -19.56 -12.20 -30.42
N ALA A 246 -20.44 -12.59 -29.50
CA ALA A 246 -20.83 -13.99 -29.40
C ALA A 246 -21.57 -14.52 -30.63
N LYS A 247 -22.45 -13.71 -31.23
CA LYS A 247 -23.15 -14.06 -32.48
C LYS A 247 -22.14 -14.19 -33.65
N GLU A 248 -21.22 -13.27 -33.75
CA GLU A 248 -20.19 -13.26 -34.79
C GLU A 248 -19.27 -14.49 -34.72
N VAL A 249 -18.72 -14.78 -33.56
CA VAL A 249 -17.82 -15.94 -33.36
C VAL A 249 -18.55 -17.26 -33.66
N VAL A 250 -19.82 -17.36 -33.29
CA VAL A 250 -20.63 -18.55 -33.60
C VAL A 250 -20.92 -18.66 -35.09
N ALA A 251 -21.22 -17.57 -35.79
CA ALA A 251 -21.42 -17.56 -37.23
C ALA A 251 -20.16 -17.97 -37.98
N GLN A 252 -19.01 -17.39 -37.63
CA GLN A 252 -17.71 -17.76 -38.22
C GLN A 252 -17.35 -19.26 -38.03
N ALA A 253 -17.73 -19.84 -36.90
CA ALA A 253 -17.47 -21.26 -36.65
C ALA A 253 -18.46 -22.22 -37.36
N GLN A 254 -19.56 -21.67 -37.91
CA GLN A 254 -20.57 -22.43 -38.66
C GLN A 254 -20.39 -22.33 -40.19
N GLU A 255 -19.58 -21.37 -40.65
CA GLU A 255 -19.22 -21.27 -42.06
C GLU A 255 -18.31 -22.48 -42.40
N PRO A 256 -18.69 -23.34 -43.37
CA PRO A 256 -17.82 -24.43 -43.81
C PRO A 256 -16.55 -23.79 -44.40
N SER A 257 -15.39 -24.32 -44.00
CA SER A 257 -14.12 -24.01 -44.68
C SER A 257 -14.24 -24.57 -46.10
N ASP A 258 -14.54 -23.71 -47.07
CA ASP A 258 -14.42 -24.05 -48.49
C ASP A 258 -12.91 -24.27 -48.80
N GLU A 259 -12.43 -25.48 -48.67
CA GLU A 259 -11.21 -26.01 -49.27
C GLU A 259 -11.57 -26.92 -50.43
#